data_2e96aaedd6aca975f774022eabe3efa3
#
_entry.id   2e96aaedd6aca975f774022eabe3efa3
#
_cell.length_a   1.000
_cell.length_b   1.000
_cell.length_c   1.000
_cell.angle_alpha   90.00
_cell.angle_beta   90.00
_cell.angle_gamma   90.00
#
_symmetry.space_group_name_H-M   'P 1'
#
loop_
_entity.id
_entity.type
_entity.pdbx_description
1 polymer ?
#
loop_
_entity_poly.entity_id
_entity_poly.type
_entity_poly.pdbx_seq_one_letter_code
_entity_poly.pdbx_strand_id
1 'polypeptide(L)'
;MFSKRILSKHKNRLKNQSISINGNKVILMAKELQHALNDYLWRTDIELSELDDTKPLRIKYEQFLEVYKEELKHKGIWSRRFAIVTYDGKHIGNCMYYDMDDYKLQTEIGIMIGDKTYWNSGYGSDSIKTLIEYLFNTTSINRIYLHTLEWNKRARASFLKAGFVEVKRVIRGGNMFVLMEILRTIAAPNNN
;
A
#
# COMPACT_ATOMS: atom_id res chain seq x y z
N MET A 1 -0.66 26.90 20.03
CA MET A 1 -2.09 26.49 20.04
C MET A 1 -2.66 26.12 18.65
N PHE A 2 -2.05 26.54 17.54
CA PHE A 2 -2.49 26.27 16.16
C PHE A 2 -2.29 24.83 15.67
N SER A 3 -1.25 24.13 16.16
CA SER A 3 -0.88 22.77 15.69
C SER A 3 -1.89 21.68 16.05
N LYS A 4 -2.52 21.74 17.23
CA LYS A 4 -3.50 20.72 17.68
C LYS A 4 -4.81 20.74 16.89
N ARG A 5 -5.20 21.88 16.33
CA ARG A 5 -6.48 22.06 15.60
C ARG A 5 -6.41 21.53 14.16
N ILE A 6 -5.23 21.57 13.55
CA ILE A 6 -4.96 21.01 12.20
C ILE A 6 -4.94 19.48 12.28
N LEU A 7 -4.27 18.93 13.31
CA LEU A 7 -4.21 17.48 13.57
C LEU A 7 -5.60 16.88 13.85
N SER A 8 -6.50 17.62 14.54
CA SER A 8 -7.84 17.11 14.85
C SER A 8 -8.76 17.09 13.62
N LYS A 9 -8.63 18.04 12.70
CA LYS A 9 -9.41 18.07 11.45
C LYS A 9 -8.99 16.95 10.48
N HIS A 10 -7.70 16.61 10.41
CA HIS A 10 -7.22 15.48 9.61
C HIS A 10 -7.68 14.12 10.18
N LYS A 11 -7.63 13.95 11.50
CA LYS A 11 -8.09 12.72 12.18
C LYS A 11 -9.58 12.40 11.93
N ASN A 12 -10.44 13.41 11.84
CA ASN A 12 -11.87 13.20 11.61
C ASN A 12 -12.24 12.94 10.14
N ARG A 13 -11.46 13.45 9.19
CA ARG A 13 -11.75 13.27 7.75
C ARG A 13 -11.45 11.85 7.24
N LEU A 14 -10.53 11.13 7.88
CA LEU A 14 -10.15 9.77 7.50
C LEU A 14 -11.05 8.68 8.11
N LYS A 15 -11.88 9.01 9.10
CA LYS A 15 -12.63 8.00 9.86
C LYS A 15 -13.91 7.48 9.21
N ASN A 16 -14.58 8.21 8.29
CA ASN A 16 -15.98 7.91 7.95
C ASN A 16 -16.36 7.91 6.46
N GLN A 17 -15.42 7.93 5.51
CA GLN A 17 -15.78 7.84 4.10
C GLN A 17 -15.33 6.50 3.49
N SER A 18 -16.17 5.89 2.65
CA SER A 18 -15.78 4.92 1.66
C SER A 18 -14.79 5.61 0.72
N ILE A 19 -13.48 5.46 0.99
CA ILE A 19 -12.44 6.09 0.18
C ILE A 19 -12.35 5.33 -1.12
N SER A 20 -12.47 6.07 -2.22
CA SER A 20 -12.19 5.63 -3.58
C SER A 20 -11.22 6.63 -4.20
N ILE A 21 -10.08 6.16 -4.67
CA ILE A 21 -9.00 6.96 -5.24
C ILE A 21 -8.74 6.44 -6.64
N ASN A 22 -8.99 7.28 -7.65
CA ASN A 22 -8.86 6.90 -9.05
C ASN A 22 -7.41 7.08 -9.52
N GLY A 23 -6.82 6.01 -10.06
CA GLY A 23 -5.60 6.02 -10.86
C GLY A 23 -5.93 6.04 -12.36
N ASN A 24 -4.94 5.77 -13.21
CA ASN A 24 -5.18 5.68 -14.65
C ASN A 24 -5.77 4.33 -15.08
N LYS A 25 -5.41 3.24 -14.39
CA LYS A 25 -5.83 1.86 -14.68
C LYS A 25 -6.62 1.23 -13.55
N VAL A 26 -6.50 1.77 -12.34
CA VAL A 26 -7.04 1.18 -11.12
C VAL A 26 -7.83 2.20 -10.30
N ILE A 27 -8.66 1.66 -9.42
CA ILE A 27 -9.29 2.39 -8.33
C ILE A 27 -8.79 1.76 -7.03
N LEU A 28 -8.25 2.56 -6.11
CA LEU A 28 -7.94 2.10 -4.76
C LEU A 28 -9.17 2.32 -3.88
N MET A 29 -9.78 1.22 -3.46
CA MET A 29 -11.02 1.22 -2.68
C MET A 29 -10.79 0.75 -1.25
N ALA A 30 -11.64 1.19 -0.34
CA ALA A 30 -11.65 0.61 1.01
C ALA A 30 -11.87 -0.91 0.92
N LYS A 31 -11.20 -1.65 1.83
CA LYS A 31 -11.43 -3.11 1.92
C LYS A 31 -12.85 -3.39 2.41
N GLU A 32 -13.48 -4.36 1.77
CA GLU A 32 -14.83 -4.81 2.05
C GLU A 32 -14.88 -6.34 2.09
N LEU A 33 -15.97 -6.91 2.62
CA LEU A 33 -16.12 -8.34 2.78
C LEU A 33 -16.05 -9.13 1.45
N GLN A 34 -16.52 -8.53 0.36
CA GLN A 34 -16.43 -9.11 -0.99
C GLN A 34 -15.00 -9.39 -1.47
N HIS A 35 -14.00 -8.73 -0.89
CA HIS A 35 -12.59 -8.93 -1.22
C HIS A 35 -11.96 -10.13 -0.50
N ALA A 36 -12.64 -10.70 0.50
CA ALA A 36 -12.07 -11.70 1.40
C ALA A 36 -11.64 -12.99 0.69
N LEU A 37 -12.42 -13.46 -0.29
CA LEU A 37 -12.09 -14.69 -0.99
C LEU A 37 -10.79 -14.56 -1.79
N ASN A 38 -10.62 -13.48 -2.54
CA ASN A 38 -9.40 -13.23 -3.29
C ASN A 38 -8.19 -13.08 -2.35
N ASP A 39 -8.35 -12.34 -1.25
CA ASP A 39 -7.28 -12.19 -0.25
C ASP A 39 -6.88 -13.53 0.36
N TYR A 40 -7.84 -14.40 0.65
CA TYR A 40 -7.56 -15.75 1.13
C TYR A 40 -6.78 -16.57 0.10
N LEU A 41 -7.24 -16.60 -1.16
CA LEU A 41 -6.58 -17.33 -2.24
C LEU A 41 -5.14 -16.85 -2.46
N TRP A 42 -4.91 -15.54 -2.41
CA TRP A 42 -3.56 -14.98 -2.55
C TRP A 42 -2.66 -15.26 -1.34
N ARG A 43 -3.23 -15.28 -0.13
CA ARG A 43 -2.49 -15.61 1.09
C ARG A 43 -2.17 -17.09 1.23
N THR A 44 -2.87 -17.98 0.52
CA THR A 44 -2.60 -19.41 0.44
C THR A 44 -1.71 -19.80 -0.76
N ASP A 45 -1.50 -18.90 -1.72
CA ASP A 45 -0.63 -19.12 -2.89
C ASP A 45 0.84 -19.07 -2.44
N ILE A 46 1.60 -20.11 -2.81
CA ILE A 46 3.00 -20.26 -2.40
C ILE A 46 3.87 -19.17 -3.03
N GLU A 47 3.74 -18.94 -4.34
CA GLU A 47 4.54 -17.94 -5.05
C GLU A 47 4.29 -16.52 -4.55
N LEU A 48 3.03 -16.16 -4.31
CA LEU A 48 2.68 -14.85 -3.75
C LEU A 48 3.23 -14.68 -2.33
N SER A 49 3.18 -15.73 -1.52
CA SER A 49 3.74 -15.72 -0.17
C SER A 49 5.27 -15.55 -0.18
N GLU A 50 5.97 -16.25 -1.09
CA GLU A 50 7.42 -16.11 -1.27
C GLU A 50 7.79 -14.68 -1.70
N LEU A 51 7.01 -14.07 -2.62
CA LEU A 51 7.23 -12.70 -3.08
C LEU A 51 6.98 -11.65 -1.99
N ASP A 52 6.19 -11.98 -0.98
CA ASP A 52 5.85 -11.14 0.18
C ASP A 52 6.70 -11.47 1.43
N ASP A 53 7.67 -12.36 1.30
CA ASP A 53 8.52 -12.89 2.38
C ASP A 53 7.69 -13.43 3.56
N THR A 54 6.59 -14.12 3.26
CA THR A 54 5.69 -14.73 4.24
C THR A 54 5.52 -16.23 4.00
N LYS A 55 4.95 -16.93 4.98
CA LYS A 55 4.53 -18.31 4.79
C LYS A 55 3.10 -18.36 4.26
N PRO A 56 2.78 -19.29 3.33
CA PRO A 56 1.41 -19.51 2.89
C PRO A 56 0.48 -19.78 4.08
N LEU A 57 -0.67 -19.16 4.08
CA LEU A 57 -1.67 -19.34 5.11
C LEU A 57 -2.21 -20.77 5.08
N ARG A 58 -2.30 -21.43 6.26
CA ARG A 58 -2.72 -22.83 6.41
C ARG A 58 -3.94 -23.00 7.30
N ILE A 59 -4.90 -22.06 7.21
CA ILE A 59 -6.19 -22.17 7.90
C ILE A 59 -7.32 -22.31 6.87
N LYS A 60 -8.48 -22.82 7.27
CA LYS A 60 -9.65 -22.88 6.39
C LYS A 60 -10.22 -21.49 6.11
N TYR A 61 -10.92 -21.36 4.99
CA TYR A 61 -11.51 -20.08 4.59
C TYR A 61 -12.48 -19.52 5.64
N GLU A 62 -13.26 -20.36 6.29
CA GLU A 62 -14.20 -19.94 7.34
C GLU A 62 -13.48 -19.26 8.52
N GLN A 63 -12.35 -19.82 8.94
CA GLN A 63 -11.52 -19.24 10.00
C GLN A 63 -10.89 -17.91 9.56
N PHE A 64 -10.38 -17.85 8.33
CA PHE A 64 -9.88 -16.62 7.74
C PHE A 64 -10.95 -15.54 7.68
N LEU A 65 -12.17 -15.90 7.25
CA LEU A 65 -13.29 -14.99 7.10
C LEU A 65 -13.69 -14.32 8.42
N GLU A 66 -13.67 -15.06 9.52
CA GLU A 66 -13.96 -14.48 10.84
C GLU A 66 -12.90 -13.44 11.26
N VAL A 67 -11.62 -13.76 11.08
CA VAL A 67 -10.52 -12.82 11.34
C VAL A 67 -10.65 -11.58 10.43
N TYR A 68 -10.96 -11.80 9.16
CA TYR A 68 -11.12 -10.72 8.18
C TYR A 68 -12.26 -9.77 8.53
N LYS A 69 -13.41 -10.31 9.00
CA LYS A 69 -14.53 -9.50 9.50
C LYS A 69 -14.13 -8.61 10.67
N GLU A 70 -13.35 -9.15 11.61
CA GLU A 70 -12.85 -8.36 12.74
C GLU A 70 -11.87 -7.27 12.28
N GLU A 71 -10.94 -7.60 11.37
CA GLU A 71 -10.01 -6.61 10.82
C GLU A 71 -10.73 -5.44 10.11
N LEU A 72 -11.84 -5.71 9.40
CA LEU A 72 -12.64 -4.67 8.74
C LEU A 72 -13.28 -3.67 9.73
N LYS A 73 -13.54 -4.08 10.97
CA LYS A 73 -14.08 -3.20 12.02
C LYS A 73 -13.01 -2.24 12.57
N HIS A 74 -11.74 -2.65 12.53
CA HIS A 74 -10.62 -1.91 13.12
C HIS A 74 -9.94 -1.03 12.07
N LYS A 75 -10.39 0.20 11.94
CA LYS A 75 -9.74 1.20 11.08
C LYS A 75 -8.58 1.84 11.82
N GLY A 76 -7.36 1.40 11.52
CA GLY A 76 -6.15 2.01 12.08
C GLY A 76 -6.02 3.49 11.67
N ILE A 77 -5.49 4.31 12.59
CA ILE A 77 -5.20 5.72 12.29
C ILE A 77 -3.87 5.84 11.53
N TRP A 78 -2.93 4.97 11.85
CA TRP A 78 -1.55 4.97 11.36
C TRP A 78 -1.29 4.00 10.20
N SER A 79 -2.34 3.30 9.77
CA SER A 79 -2.29 2.33 8.67
C SER A 79 -3.63 2.24 7.95
N ARG A 80 -3.59 1.95 6.68
CA ARG A 80 -4.79 1.65 5.89
C ARG A 80 -4.49 0.69 4.76
N ARG A 81 -5.41 -0.26 4.59
CA ARG A 81 -5.40 -1.21 3.47
C ARG A 81 -6.43 -0.80 2.42
N PHE A 82 -6.08 -0.96 1.16
CA PHE A 82 -6.94 -0.74 0.00
C PHE A 82 -7.01 -2.00 -0.85
N ALA A 83 -8.18 -2.27 -1.42
CA ALA A 83 -8.33 -3.14 -2.56
C ALA A 83 -7.90 -2.39 -3.83
N ILE A 84 -7.12 -3.03 -4.69
CA ILE A 84 -6.82 -2.56 -6.03
C ILE A 84 -7.86 -3.17 -6.97
N VAL A 85 -8.70 -2.32 -7.56
CA VAL A 85 -9.81 -2.73 -8.39
C VAL A 85 -9.65 -2.09 -9.77
N THR A 86 -9.93 -2.83 -10.83
CA THR A 86 -9.97 -2.33 -12.21
C THR A 86 -11.25 -1.52 -12.45
N TYR A 87 -11.31 -0.73 -13.52
CA TYR A 87 -12.51 0.06 -13.84
C TYR A 87 -13.74 -0.79 -14.21
N ASP A 88 -13.55 -2.05 -14.58
CA ASP A 88 -14.62 -3.05 -14.77
C ASP A 88 -15.00 -3.78 -13.47
N GLY A 89 -14.48 -3.33 -12.32
CA GLY A 89 -14.88 -3.80 -10.99
C GLY A 89 -14.14 -5.05 -10.49
N LYS A 90 -13.08 -5.51 -11.17
CA LYS A 90 -12.37 -6.72 -10.77
C LYS A 90 -11.33 -6.41 -9.71
N HIS A 91 -11.39 -7.07 -8.55
CA HIS A 91 -10.39 -7.01 -7.49
C HIS A 91 -9.15 -7.82 -7.89
N ILE A 92 -8.01 -7.14 -8.10
CA ILE A 92 -6.79 -7.71 -8.67
C ILE A 92 -5.59 -7.71 -7.70
N GLY A 93 -5.71 -7.04 -6.56
CA GLY A 93 -4.60 -6.92 -5.62
C GLY A 93 -4.94 -6.04 -4.43
N ASN A 94 -3.92 -5.76 -3.64
CA ASN A 94 -4.01 -4.92 -2.46
C ASN A 94 -2.83 -3.97 -2.37
N CYS A 95 -3.04 -2.80 -1.80
CA CYS A 95 -1.97 -1.95 -1.33
C CYS A 95 -2.30 -1.37 0.05
N MET A 96 -1.29 -0.89 0.73
CA MET A 96 -1.44 -0.32 2.06
C MET A 96 -0.36 0.72 2.35
N TYR A 97 -0.64 1.57 3.32
CA TYR A 97 0.40 2.27 4.06
C TYR A 97 0.31 1.87 5.54
N TYR A 98 1.44 1.89 6.22
CA TYR A 98 1.55 1.53 7.63
C TYR A 98 2.75 2.25 8.26
N ASP A 99 2.87 2.16 9.59
CA ASP A 99 3.92 2.83 10.36
C ASP A 99 4.03 4.33 10.04
N MET A 100 2.87 4.98 9.87
CA MET A 100 2.83 6.41 9.64
C MET A 100 3.34 7.15 10.88
N ASP A 101 4.40 7.92 10.71
CA ASP A 101 5.08 8.69 11.75
C ASP A 101 4.98 10.19 11.44
N ASP A 102 4.11 10.89 12.15
CA ASP A 102 3.88 12.33 11.99
C ASP A 102 5.07 13.18 12.47
N TYR A 103 5.97 12.62 13.29
CA TYR A 103 7.17 13.34 13.74
C TYR A 103 8.29 13.26 12.71
N LYS A 104 8.51 12.08 12.15
CA LYS A 104 9.50 11.87 11.08
C LYS A 104 8.93 12.18 9.70
N LEU A 105 7.63 12.49 9.61
CA LEU A 105 6.90 12.77 8.38
C LEU A 105 7.09 11.67 7.33
N GLN A 106 6.97 10.41 7.74
CA GLN A 106 7.21 9.26 6.88
C GLN A 106 6.18 8.14 7.08
N THR A 107 6.06 7.28 6.07
CA THR A 107 5.27 6.04 6.15
C THR A 107 5.89 4.97 5.28
N GLU A 108 5.69 3.70 5.64
CA GLU A 108 6.02 2.57 4.78
C GLU A 108 4.80 2.18 3.96
N ILE A 109 5.01 1.72 2.72
CA ILE A 109 3.95 1.18 1.87
C ILE A 109 4.24 -0.26 1.47
N GLY A 110 3.15 -1.01 1.23
CA GLY A 110 3.18 -2.34 0.65
C GLY A 110 2.19 -2.49 -0.49
N ILE A 111 2.49 -3.37 -1.44
CA ILE A 111 1.62 -3.69 -2.57
C ILE A 111 1.77 -5.15 -2.98
N MET A 112 0.64 -5.76 -3.35
CA MET A 112 0.58 -7.05 -4.00
C MET A 112 -0.43 -6.99 -5.15
N ILE A 113 -0.03 -7.36 -6.36
CA ILE A 113 -0.95 -7.73 -7.44
C ILE A 113 -1.13 -9.25 -7.35
N GLY A 114 -2.26 -9.67 -6.79
CA GLY A 114 -2.54 -11.07 -6.50
C GLY A 114 -3.03 -11.83 -7.73
N ASP A 115 -3.79 -11.20 -8.62
CA ASP A 115 -4.16 -11.79 -9.90
C ASP A 115 -2.99 -11.68 -10.89
N LYS A 116 -2.33 -12.82 -11.11
CA LYS A 116 -1.12 -12.93 -11.92
C LYS A 116 -1.34 -12.53 -13.40
N THR A 117 -2.58 -12.56 -13.90
CA THR A 117 -2.90 -12.16 -15.27
C THR A 117 -2.71 -10.66 -15.51
N TYR A 118 -2.66 -9.87 -14.44
CA TYR A 118 -2.41 -8.42 -14.48
C TYR A 118 -0.93 -8.03 -14.28
N TRP A 119 -0.04 -9.04 -14.14
CA TRP A 119 1.39 -8.77 -14.01
C TRP A 119 1.98 -8.21 -15.31
N ASN A 120 3.04 -7.42 -15.17
CA ASN A 120 3.78 -6.78 -16.28
C ASN A 120 2.95 -5.85 -17.17
N SER A 121 1.69 -5.57 -16.81
CA SER A 121 0.75 -4.73 -17.60
C SER A 121 0.57 -3.31 -17.02
N GLY A 122 1.43 -2.92 -16.08
CA GLY A 122 1.48 -1.57 -15.50
C GLY A 122 0.51 -1.29 -14.34
N TYR A 123 -0.35 -2.23 -13.98
CA TYR A 123 -1.30 -2.07 -12.87
C TYR A 123 -0.61 -1.81 -11.52
N GLY A 124 0.48 -2.53 -11.23
CA GLY A 124 1.24 -2.31 -10.00
C GLY A 124 1.84 -0.91 -9.93
N SER A 125 2.47 -0.44 -11.00
CA SER A 125 3.06 0.91 -11.05
C SER A 125 2.01 2.00 -10.94
N ASP A 126 0.84 1.81 -11.55
CA ASP A 126 -0.28 2.75 -11.45
C ASP A 126 -0.85 2.81 -10.02
N SER A 127 -1.05 1.66 -9.40
CA SER A 127 -1.51 1.57 -8.00
C SER A 127 -0.56 2.29 -7.04
N ILE A 128 0.75 2.11 -7.23
CA ILE A 128 1.77 2.75 -6.41
C ILE A 128 1.72 4.28 -6.59
N LYS A 129 1.68 4.78 -7.83
CA LYS A 129 1.58 6.22 -8.12
C LYS A 129 0.32 6.83 -7.50
N THR A 130 -0.82 6.16 -7.65
CA THR A 130 -2.10 6.59 -7.08
C THR A 130 -2.02 6.69 -5.55
N LEU A 131 -1.39 5.72 -4.89
CA LEU A 131 -1.21 5.73 -3.43
C LEU A 131 -0.26 6.85 -2.98
N ILE A 132 0.85 7.08 -3.70
CA ILE A 132 1.82 8.16 -3.43
C ILE A 132 1.13 9.52 -3.53
N GLU A 133 0.42 9.77 -4.63
CA GLU A 133 -0.31 11.02 -4.86
C GLU A 133 -1.36 11.26 -3.76
N TYR A 134 -2.12 10.23 -3.39
CA TYR A 134 -3.06 10.31 -2.29
C TYR A 134 -2.36 10.71 -0.98
N LEU A 135 -1.29 10.04 -0.61
CA LEU A 135 -0.56 10.30 0.63
C LEU A 135 0.04 11.71 0.65
N PHE A 136 0.70 12.11 -0.42
CA PHE A 136 1.28 13.45 -0.51
C PHE A 136 0.24 14.56 -0.54
N ASN A 137 -0.95 14.35 -1.12
CA ASN A 137 -2.00 15.36 -1.19
C ASN A 137 -2.86 15.45 0.08
N THR A 138 -2.94 14.36 0.88
CA THR A 138 -3.87 14.30 2.01
C THR A 138 -3.21 14.29 3.38
N THR A 139 -1.88 14.16 3.42
CA THR A 139 -1.10 14.11 4.67
C THR A 139 0.08 15.08 4.62
N SER A 140 0.77 15.24 5.74
CA SER A 140 2.03 16.01 5.84
C SER A 140 3.27 15.15 5.58
N ILE A 141 3.13 13.89 5.18
CA ILE A 141 4.25 12.97 4.93
C ILE A 141 5.16 13.54 3.85
N ASN A 142 6.46 13.53 4.11
CA ASN A 142 7.49 13.99 3.17
C ASN A 142 8.30 12.82 2.57
N ARG A 143 8.27 11.65 3.23
CA ARG A 143 9.00 10.47 2.82
C ARG A 143 8.07 9.26 2.80
N ILE A 144 8.02 8.57 1.66
CA ILE A 144 7.38 7.27 1.54
C ILE A 144 8.49 6.27 1.23
N TYR A 145 8.53 5.16 1.97
CA TYR A 145 9.54 4.14 1.77
C TYR A 145 8.91 2.75 1.74
N LEU A 146 9.67 1.77 1.29
CA LEU A 146 9.29 0.37 1.25
C LEU A 146 10.52 -0.53 1.34
N HIS A 147 10.28 -1.80 1.66
CA HIS A 147 11.29 -2.84 1.54
C HIS A 147 10.79 -3.87 0.53
N THR A 148 11.64 -4.27 -0.39
CA THR A 148 11.33 -5.32 -1.38
C THR A 148 12.47 -6.31 -1.45
N LEU A 149 12.18 -7.58 -1.63
CA LEU A 149 13.19 -8.63 -1.80
C LEU A 149 14.14 -8.28 -2.95
N GLU A 150 15.44 -8.38 -2.72
CA GLU A 150 16.46 -8.00 -3.72
C GLU A 150 16.28 -8.75 -5.04
N TRP A 151 15.95 -10.02 -4.98
CA TRP A 151 15.72 -10.87 -6.15
C TRP A 151 14.39 -10.59 -6.86
N ASN A 152 13.43 -9.89 -6.25
CA ASN A 152 12.14 -9.55 -6.85
C ASN A 152 12.28 -8.40 -7.87
N LYS A 153 12.94 -8.68 -8.99
CA LYS A 153 13.23 -7.69 -10.05
C LYS A 153 11.96 -7.01 -10.60
N ARG A 154 10.84 -7.74 -10.65
CA ARG A 154 9.55 -7.22 -11.13
C ARG A 154 9.02 -6.12 -10.22
N ALA A 155 8.98 -6.36 -8.91
CA ALA A 155 8.54 -5.37 -7.94
C ALA A 155 9.47 -4.14 -7.96
N ARG A 156 10.79 -4.35 -7.92
CA ARG A 156 11.78 -3.25 -8.00
C ARG A 156 11.57 -2.39 -9.25
N ALA A 157 11.38 -3.01 -10.42
CA ALA A 157 11.11 -2.28 -11.66
C ALA A 157 9.82 -1.47 -11.59
N SER A 158 8.77 -1.96 -10.93
CA SER A 158 7.52 -1.23 -10.72
C SER A 158 7.70 -0.02 -9.82
N PHE A 159 8.49 -0.15 -8.75
CA PHE A 159 8.80 0.95 -7.83
C PHE A 159 9.67 2.02 -8.49
N LEU A 160 10.70 1.63 -9.25
CA LEU A 160 11.51 2.58 -10.03
C LEU A 160 10.65 3.36 -11.03
N LYS A 161 9.73 2.70 -11.76
CA LYS A 161 8.76 3.37 -12.65
C LYS A 161 7.81 4.33 -11.93
N ALA A 162 7.56 4.10 -10.64
CA ALA A 162 6.74 4.98 -9.82
C ALA A 162 7.53 6.17 -9.22
N GLY A 163 8.85 6.21 -9.41
CA GLY A 163 9.71 7.32 -8.96
C GLY A 163 10.51 7.03 -7.69
N PHE A 164 10.45 5.81 -7.14
CA PHE A 164 11.32 5.42 -6.03
C PHE A 164 12.78 5.33 -6.47
N VAL A 165 13.68 5.58 -5.53
CA VAL A 165 15.12 5.32 -5.67
C VAL A 165 15.55 4.24 -4.69
N GLU A 166 16.53 3.45 -5.06
CA GLU A 166 17.15 2.46 -4.16
C GLU A 166 18.10 3.19 -3.20
N VAL A 167 17.95 2.94 -1.90
CA VAL A 167 18.77 3.59 -0.85
C VAL A 167 19.88 2.68 -0.36
N LYS A 168 19.51 1.48 0.09
CA LYS A 168 20.47 0.50 0.63
C LYS A 168 19.87 -0.90 0.67
N ARG A 169 20.75 -1.88 0.84
CA ARG A 169 20.41 -3.26 1.15
C ARG A 169 20.32 -3.47 2.65
N VAL A 170 19.35 -4.25 3.09
CA VAL A 170 19.15 -4.62 4.49
C VAL A 170 18.80 -6.11 4.60
N ILE A 171 19.26 -6.77 5.65
CA ILE A 171 18.91 -8.17 5.93
C ILE A 171 17.75 -8.16 6.91
N ARG A 172 16.67 -8.88 6.58
CA ARG A 172 15.51 -9.11 7.43
C ARG A 172 15.13 -10.58 7.37
N GLY A 173 14.95 -11.24 8.51
CA GLY A 173 14.55 -12.64 8.55
C GLY A 173 15.46 -13.62 7.79
N GLY A 174 16.74 -13.25 7.53
CA GLY A 174 17.67 -14.03 6.72
C GLY A 174 17.64 -13.74 5.22
N ASN A 175 16.68 -12.95 4.73
CA ASN A 175 16.58 -12.53 3.33
C ASN A 175 17.15 -11.13 3.10
N MET A 176 17.68 -10.91 1.90
CA MET A 176 18.17 -9.60 1.47
C MET A 176 17.03 -8.78 0.87
N PHE A 177 16.83 -7.59 1.43
CA PHE A 177 15.88 -6.58 0.95
C PHE A 177 16.61 -5.35 0.41
N VAL A 178 15.95 -4.66 -0.50
CA VAL A 178 16.32 -3.31 -0.92
C VAL A 178 15.34 -2.34 -0.28
N LEU A 179 15.85 -1.39 0.50
CA LEU A 179 15.11 -0.22 0.94
C LEU A 179 15.02 0.74 -0.23
N MET A 180 13.81 1.11 -0.60
CA MET A 180 13.54 2.12 -1.62
C MET A 180 12.72 3.26 -1.03
N GLU A 181 12.91 4.48 -1.52
CA GLU A 181 12.17 5.65 -1.05
C GLU A 181 11.82 6.62 -2.16
N ILE A 182 10.79 7.43 -1.90
CA ILE A 182 10.44 8.61 -2.67
C ILE A 182 10.18 9.76 -1.70
N LEU A 183 10.71 10.94 -2.03
CA LEU A 183 10.53 12.16 -1.25
C LEU A 183 9.51 13.07 -1.93
N ARG A 184 8.74 13.80 -1.11
CA ARG A 184 7.87 14.86 -1.63
C ARG A 184 8.73 15.93 -2.31
N THR A 185 8.47 16.17 -3.57
CA THR A 185 9.07 17.32 -4.26
C THR A 185 8.46 18.61 -3.68
N ILE A 186 9.26 19.38 -2.97
CA ILE A 186 8.87 20.73 -2.56
C ILE A 186 8.98 21.59 -3.82
N ALA A 187 7.85 22.10 -4.32
CA ALA A 187 7.90 23.11 -5.36
C ALA A 187 8.76 24.28 -4.84
N ALA A 188 9.79 24.66 -5.61
CA ALA A 188 10.59 25.83 -5.26
C ALA A 188 9.63 27.03 -5.07
N PRO A 189 9.81 27.87 -4.05
CA PRO A 189 9.02 29.09 -3.91
C PRO A 189 9.16 29.88 -5.20
N ASN A 190 8.03 30.23 -5.81
CA ASN A 190 8.02 31.17 -6.94
C ASN A 190 8.60 32.47 -6.39
N ASN A 191 9.84 32.79 -6.71
CA ASN A 191 10.42 34.11 -6.49
C ASN A 191 9.75 35.05 -7.51
N ASN A 192 8.62 35.64 -7.09
CA ASN A 192 8.07 36.84 -7.70
C ASN A 192 8.57 38.06 -6.94
#